data_99a742d0c294be220be133b511baf74e
#
_entry.id   99a742d0c294be220be133b511baf74e
#
_cell.length_a   1.000
_cell.length_b   1.000
_cell.length_c   1.000
_cell.angle_alpha   90.00
_cell.angle_beta   90.00
_cell.angle_gamma   90.00
#
_symmetry.space_group_name_H-M   'P 1'
#
loop_
_entity.id
_entity.type
_entity.pdbx_description
1 polymer ?
#
loop_
_entity_poly.entity_id
_entity_poly.type
_entity_poly.pdbx_seq_one_letter_code
_entity_poly.pdbx_strand_id
1 'polypeptide(L)'
;MSNKVLITGGPGTGKTSIAKELLNRGYFCFPEIVRDLKSSKRNQGINNYFDSNPVEFTEKLFELRINQYKKEINSDTIFYDRGPIDSLAYLHYKGINYPDKLIDNSKSINYDFCFIANPWKKIYVNDEIREESFDQCKIINKSIISTYEYFDIDLISLPYESINDRVEFILEKLMT
;
A
#
# COMPACT_ATOMS: atom_id res chain seq x y z
N MET A 1 6.37 -20.30 10.13
CA MET A 1 6.30 -18.82 10.08
C MET A 1 5.17 -18.45 9.11
N SER A 2 4.41 -17.41 9.40
CA SER A 2 3.34 -16.96 8.51
C SER A 2 3.92 -16.29 7.28
N ASN A 3 3.39 -16.56 6.09
CA ASN A 3 3.73 -15.82 4.87
C ASN A 3 3.20 -14.39 4.98
N LYS A 4 4.04 -13.39 4.77
CA LYS A 4 3.69 -11.98 4.70
C LYS A 4 3.56 -11.55 3.25
N VAL A 5 2.36 -11.17 2.84
CA VAL A 5 2.03 -10.84 1.45
C VAL A 5 1.58 -9.38 1.33
N LEU A 6 2.36 -8.61 0.60
CA LEU A 6 2.05 -7.21 0.34
C LEU A 6 1.21 -7.05 -0.94
N ILE A 7 0.22 -6.17 -0.89
CA ILE A 7 -0.53 -5.69 -2.05
C ILE A 7 -0.39 -4.17 -2.12
N THR A 8 0.40 -3.67 -3.05
CA THR A 8 0.65 -2.23 -3.25
C THR A 8 0.12 -1.73 -4.60
N GLY A 9 0.31 -0.45 -4.89
CA GLY A 9 -0.09 0.21 -6.15
C GLY A 9 -0.76 1.56 -5.92
N GLY A 10 -0.91 2.35 -6.97
CA GLY A 10 -1.51 3.68 -6.95
C GLY A 10 -2.92 3.74 -6.39
N PRO A 11 -3.47 4.94 -6.15
CA PRO A 11 -4.87 5.09 -5.75
C PRO A 11 -5.81 4.56 -6.85
N GLY A 12 -6.94 3.97 -6.49
CA GLY A 12 -7.95 3.51 -7.46
C GLY A 12 -7.62 2.25 -8.26
N THR A 13 -6.59 1.49 -7.89
CA THR A 13 -6.16 0.28 -8.62
C THR A 13 -6.86 -1.01 -8.16
N GLY A 14 -7.82 -0.93 -7.23
CA GLY A 14 -8.63 -2.06 -6.78
C GLY A 14 -8.07 -2.87 -5.60
N LYS A 15 -6.99 -2.42 -4.95
CA LYS A 15 -6.38 -3.11 -3.80
C LYS A 15 -7.35 -3.43 -2.68
N THR A 16 -8.12 -2.45 -2.23
CA THR A 16 -9.09 -2.64 -1.15
C THR A 16 -10.19 -3.65 -1.53
N SER A 17 -10.54 -3.75 -2.81
CA SER A 17 -11.48 -4.78 -3.29
C SER A 17 -10.85 -6.17 -3.26
N ILE A 18 -9.58 -6.29 -3.62
CA ILE A 18 -8.80 -7.53 -3.49
C ILE A 18 -8.70 -7.93 -2.01
N ALA A 19 -8.34 -6.99 -1.13
CA ALA A 19 -8.24 -7.24 0.31
C ALA A 19 -9.57 -7.71 0.92
N LYS A 20 -10.70 -7.11 0.51
CA LYS A 20 -12.04 -7.56 0.93
C LYS A 20 -12.36 -8.97 0.44
N GLU A 21 -12.02 -9.30 -0.79
CA GLU A 21 -12.26 -10.63 -1.35
C GLU A 21 -11.39 -11.69 -0.63
N LEU A 22 -10.14 -11.38 -0.31
CA LEU A 22 -9.27 -12.25 0.50
C LEU A 22 -9.86 -12.49 1.89
N LEU A 23 -10.40 -11.45 2.54
CA LEU A 23 -11.11 -11.56 3.83
C LEU A 23 -12.36 -12.46 3.70
N ASN A 24 -13.16 -12.32 2.64
CA ASN A 24 -14.33 -13.16 2.37
C ASN A 24 -13.97 -14.63 2.19
N ARG A 25 -12.75 -14.92 1.71
CA ARG A 25 -12.20 -16.27 1.58
C ARG A 25 -11.55 -16.80 2.85
N GLY A 26 -11.59 -16.05 3.94
CA GLY A 26 -11.09 -16.46 5.26
C GLY A 26 -9.62 -16.14 5.52
N TYR A 27 -8.95 -15.39 4.63
CA TYR A 27 -7.58 -14.93 4.89
C TYR A 27 -7.55 -13.72 5.80
N PHE A 28 -6.50 -13.59 6.60
CA PHE A 28 -6.27 -12.40 7.40
C PHE A 28 -5.66 -11.29 6.53
N CYS A 29 -6.23 -10.08 6.60
CA CYS A 29 -5.78 -8.93 5.84
C CYS A 29 -5.75 -7.67 6.70
N PHE A 30 -4.61 -7.01 6.81
CA PHE A 30 -4.51 -5.66 7.37
C PHE A 30 -5.05 -4.64 6.39
N PRO A 31 -6.02 -3.79 6.79
CA PRO A 31 -6.61 -2.78 5.92
C PRO A 31 -5.68 -1.59 5.72
N GLU A 32 -5.95 -0.81 4.66
CA GLU A 32 -5.37 0.52 4.45
C GLU A 32 -5.77 1.49 5.56
N ILE A 33 -4.78 2.16 6.15
CA ILE A 33 -4.95 3.05 7.32
C ILE A 33 -4.83 4.55 7.02
N VAL A 34 -4.50 4.92 5.79
CA VAL A 34 -4.36 6.35 5.41
C VAL A 34 -5.66 7.12 5.62
N ARG A 35 -6.80 6.49 5.30
CA ARG A 35 -8.12 7.14 5.44
C ARG A 35 -8.43 7.46 6.89
N ASP A 36 -8.14 6.52 7.80
CA ASP A 36 -8.37 6.70 9.24
C ASP A 36 -7.48 7.81 9.79
N LEU A 37 -6.21 7.86 9.37
CA LEU A 37 -5.28 8.91 9.75
C LEU A 37 -5.75 10.29 9.25
N LYS A 38 -6.15 10.41 7.97
CA LYS A 38 -6.67 11.65 7.40
C LYS A 38 -7.96 12.10 8.12
N SER A 39 -8.88 11.18 8.37
CA SER A 39 -10.15 11.47 9.07
C SER A 39 -9.91 11.94 10.51
N SER A 40 -9.04 11.27 11.24
CA SER A 40 -8.66 11.67 12.60
C SER A 40 -8.09 13.08 12.65
N LYS A 41 -7.23 13.45 11.69
CA LYS A 41 -6.64 14.79 11.59
C LYS A 41 -7.67 15.85 11.19
N ARG A 42 -8.60 15.54 10.27
CA ARG A 42 -9.73 16.44 9.94
C ARG A 42 -10.60 16.74 11.17
N ASN A 43 -10.88 15.75 12.00
CA ASN A 43 -11.63 15.92 13.23
C ASN A 43 -10.89 16.81 14.26
N GLN A 44 -9.57 16.95 14.14
CA GLN A 44 -8.73 17.86 14.91
C GLN A 44 -8.59 19.26 14.25
N GLY A 45 -9.33 19.52 13.16
CA GLY A 45 -9.28 20.78 12.43
C GLY A 45 -8.08 20.90 11.45
N ILE A 46 -7.32 19.83 11.24
CA ILE A 46 -6.18 19.82 10.31
C ILE A 46 -6.64 19.28 8.96
N ASN A 47 -6.89 20.19 8.03
CA ASN A 47 -7.19 19.85 6.64
C ASN A 47 -5.88 19.72 5.85
N ASN A 48 -5.86 18.83 4.85
CA ASN A 48 -4.70 18.62 3.97
C ASN A 48 -3.39 18.32 4.71
N TYR A 49 -3.46 17.49 5.76
CA TYR A 49 -2.32 17.18 6.63
C TYR A 49 -1.07 16.72 5.87
N PHE A 50 -1.24 15.89 4.82
CA PHE A 50 -0.12 15.45 3.99
C PHE A 50 0.57 16.61 3.26
N ASP A 51 -0.20 17.53 2.66
CA ASP A 51 0.38 18.64 1.88
C ASP A 51 1.04 19.69 2.78
N SER A 52 0.50 19.89 3.99
CA SER A 52 1.05 20.85 4.96
C SER A 52 2.34 20.34 5.63
N ASN A 53 2.41 19.04 5.92
CA ASN A 53 3.51 18.42 6.67
C ASN A 53 3.84 17.02 6.10
N PRO A 54 4.38 16.93 4.87
CA PRO A 54 4.55 15.65 4.18
C PRO A 54 5.49 14.68 4.90
N VAL A 55 6.55 15.18 5.53
CA VAL A 55 7.51 14.34 6.28
C VAL A 55 6.85 13.81 7.54
N GLU A 56 6.26 14.66 8.37
CA GLU A 56 5.57 14.25 9.60
C GLU A 56 4.42 13.26 9.33
N PHE A 57 3.64 13.52 8.28
CA PHE A 57 2.59 12.61 7.84
C PHE A 57 3.16 11.25 7.47
N THR A 58 4.26 11.24 6.70
CA THR A 58 4.93 10.00 6.25
C THR A 58 5.50 9.23 7.44
N GLU A 59 6.16 9.89 8.38
CA GLU A 59 6.69 9.26 9.60
C GLU A 59 5.57 8.62 10.42
N LYS A 60 4.46 9.33 10.61
CA LYS A 60 3.30 8.80 11.34
C LYS A 60 2.66 7.61 10.64
N LEU A 61 2.49 7.70 9.33
CA LEU A 61 1.94 6.61 8.53
C LEU A 61 2.86 5.38 8.52
N PHE A 62 4.16 5.61 8.40
CA PHE A 62 5.18 4.57 8.48
C PHE A 62 5.12 3.84 9.84
N GLU A 63 5.07 4.59 10.95
CA GLU A 63 4.94 4.03 12.31
C GLU A 63 3.69 3.13 12.42
N LEU A 64 2.54 3.60 11.96
CA LEU A 64 1.29 2.83 12.01
C LEU A 64 1.39 1.53 11.20
N ARG A 65 2.00 1.57 10.01
CA ARG A 65 2.20 0.39 9.17
C ARG A 65 3.26 -0.57 9.72
N ILE A 66 4.32 -0.07 10.36
CA ILE A 66 5.28 -0.91 11.10
C ILE A 66 4.57 -1.65 12.24
N ASN A 67 3.65 -0.99 12.94
CA ASN A 67 2.89 -1.64 14.01
C ASN A 67 2.00 -2.77 13.46
N GLN A 68 1.38 -2.60 12.28
CA GLN A 68 0.68 -3.71 11.60
C GLN A 68 1.66 -4.82 11.21
N TYR A 69 2.80 -4.48 10.59
CA TYR A 69 3.81 -5.43 10.12
C TYR A 69 4.42 -6.29 11.24
N LYS A 70 4.63 -5.70 12.43
CA LYS A 70 5.20 -6.37 13.61
C LYS A 70 4.17 -7.13 14.45
N LYS A 71 2.88 -6.93 14.18
CA LYS A 71 1.83 -7.58 14.96
C LYS A 71 1.81 -9.08 14.68
N GLU A 72 1.92 -9.87 15.74
CA GLU A 72 1.78 -11.31 15.65
C GLU A 72 0.30 -11.69 15.42
N ILE A 73 0.07 -12.43 14.35
CA ILE A 73 -1.24 -12.95 13.96
C ILE A 73 -1.12 -14.46 13.79
N ASN A 74 -2.02 -15.19 14.41
CA ASN A 74 -2.10 -16.65 14.23
C ASN A 74 -2.84 -16.97 12.92
N SER A 75 -2.10 -16.91 11.82
CA SER A 75 -2.57 -17.23 10.47
C SER A 75 -1.39 -17.68 9.61
N ASP A 76 -1.62 -18.64 8.73
CA ASP A 76 -0.58 -19.16 7.83
C ASP A 76 -0.13 -18.12 6.79
N THR A 77 -1.05 -17.23 6.40
CA THR A 77 -0.79 -16.14 5.46
C THR A 77 -1.45 -14.85 5.95
N ILE A 78 -0.68 -13.76 5.91
CA ILE A 78 -1.12 -12.42 6.32
C ILE A 78 -0.95 -11.49 5.14
N PHE A 79 -2.05 -10.88 4.70
CA PHE A 79 -2.06 -9.89 3.65
C PHE A 79 -2.01 -8.46 4.22
N TYR A 80 -1.39 -7.55 3.49
CA TYR A 80 -1.27 -6.14 3.84
C TYR A 80 -1.76 -5.27 2.67
N ASP A 81 -2.85 -4.53 2.84
CA ASP A 81 -3.25 -3.46 1.90
C ASP A 81 -2.34 -2.26 2.16
N ARG A 82 -1.23 -2.21 1.48
CA ARG A 82 -0.04 -1.36 1.63
C ARG A 82 0.87 -1.75 2.81
N GLY A 83 2.15 -1.36 2.68
CA GLY A 83 3.19 -1.59 3.68
C GLY A 83 3.88 -0.29 4.12
N PRO A 84 4.84 -0.38 5.08
CA PRO A 84 5.59 0.79 5.54
C PRO A 84 6.32 1.52 4.41
N ILE A 85 6.91 0.81 3.46
CA ILE A 85 7.66 1.38 2.32
C ILE A 85 6.75 2.22 1.41
N ASP A 86 5.47 1.86 1.25
CA ASP A 86 4.48 2.70 0.53
C ASP A 86 4.40 4.14 1.08
N SER A 87 4.72 4.34 2.36
CA SER A 87 4.69 5.67 2.96
C SER A 87 5.74 6.59 2.34
N LEU A 88 6.91 6.04 2.01
CA LEU A 88 8.02 6.78 1.39
C LEU A 88 7.72 7.19 -0.06
N ALA A 89 6.91 6.39 -0.78
CA ALA A 89 6.56 6.67 -2.16
C ALA A 89 5.85 8.03 -2.35
N TYR A 90 5.14 8.50 -1.33
CA TYR A 90 4.52 9.83 -1.36
C TYR A 90 5.53 10.96 -1.21
N LEU A 91 6.62 10.78 -0.44
CA LEU A 91 7.74 11.73 -0.41
C LEU A 91 8.45 11.76 -1.76
N HIS A 92 8.70 10.61 -2.37
CA HIS A 92 9.26 10.51 -3.72
C HIS A 92 8.39 11.26 -4.74
N TYR A 93 7.07 11.03 -4.69
CA TYR A 93 6.11 11.73 -5.56
C TYR A 93 6.18 13.27 -5.42
N LYS A 94 6.46 13.77 -4.20
CA LYS A 94 6.63 15.21 -3.92
C LYS A 94 8.06 15.72 -4.17
N GLY A 95 8.99 14.87 -4.60
CA GLY A 95 10.41 15.25 -4.79
C GLY A 95 11.14 15.52 -3.47
N ILE A 96 10.67 14.95 -2.37
CA ILE A 96 11.26 15.10 -1.02
C ILE A 96 12.13 13.88 -0.74
N ASN A 97 13.36 14.11 -0.27
CA ASN A 97 14.28 13.05 0.13
C ASN A 97 13.73 12.24 1.31
N TYR A 98 14.05 10.96 1.33
CA TYR A 98 13.69 10.09 2.45
C TYR A 98 14.49 10.46 3.70
N PRO A 99 13.85 10.61 4.87
CA PRO A 99 14.58 10.72 6.13
C PRO A 99 15.42 9.46 6.40
N ASP A 100 16.69 9.61 6.80
CA ASP A 100 17.62 8.49 7.05
C ASP A 100 17.04 7.43 7.99
N LYS A 101 16.36 7.88 9.05
CA LYS A 101 15.66 7.00 9.99
C LYS A 101 14.64 6.08 9.32
N LEU A 102 13.90 6.57 8.31
CA LEU A 102 12.93 5.76 7.59
C LEU A 102 13.62 4.80 6.61
N ILE A 103 14.72 5.22 5.99
CA ILE A 103 15.55 4.35 5.16
C ILE A 103 16.07 3.17 6.00
N ASP A 104 16.66 3.43 7.16
CA ASP A 104 17.23 2.38 8.01
C ASP A 104 16.16 1.42 8.54
N ASN A 105 15.01 1.94 8.94
CA ASN A 105 13.89 1.11 9.37
C ASN A 105 13.32 0.26 8.24
N SER A 106 13.37 0.73 7.00
CA SER A 106 12.85 0.01 5.83
C SER A 106 13.70 -1.19 5.45
N LYS A 107 15.01 -1.17 5.70
CA LYS A 107 15.96 -2.27 5.41
C LYS A 107 15.60 -3.59 6.11
N SER A 108 14.87 -3.53 7.23
CA SER A 108 14.44 -4.71 7.99
C SER A 108 13.07 -5.26 7.58
N ILE A 109 12.41 -4.62 6.61
CA ILE A 109 11.08 -5.03 6.15
C ILE A 109 11.25 -6.06 5.03
N ASN A 110 10.72 -7.24 5.27
CA ASN A 110 10.74 -8.33 4.30
C ASN A 110 9.34 -8.91 4.16
N TYR A 111 8.85 -8.98 2.93
CA TYR A 111 7.65 -9.70 2.55
C TYR A 111 8.04 -10.90 1.71
N ASP A 112 7.35 -12.03 1.90
CA ASP A 112 7.58 -13.23 1.09
C ASP A 112 7.12 -13.01 -0.36
N PHE A 113 6.05 -12.22 -0.54
CA PHE A 113 5.55 -11.81 -1.85
C PHE A 113 5.10 -10.35 -1.84
N CYS A 114 5.43 -9.63 -2.91
CA CYS A 114 5.01 -8.25 -3.12
C CYS A 114 4.27 -8.12 -4.45
N PHE A 115 2.96 -7.86 -4.39
CA PHE A 115 2.14 -7.65 -5.58
C PHE A 115 1.83 -6.17 -5.80
N ILE A 116 1.88 -5.76 -7.08
CA ILE A 116 1.48 -4.40 -7.48
C ILE A 116 0.24 -4.42 -8.36
N ALA A 117 -0.77 -3.66 -7.92
CA ALA A 117 -1.96 -3.36 -8.70
C ALA A 117 -1.72 -2.12 -9.56
N ASN A 118 -1.46 -2.31 -10.85
CA ASN A 118 -1.18 -1.22 -11.78
C ASN A 118 -2.43 -0.38 -12.11
N PRO A 119 -2.28 0.91 -12.47
CA PRO A 119 -3.38 1.76 -12.90
C PRO A 119 -4.13 1.16 -14.10
N TRP A 120 -5.44 0.99 -13.94
CA TRP A 120 -6.30 0.43 -14.95
C TRP A 120 -7.51 1.34 -15.21
N LYS A 121 -7.56 1.96 -16.38
CA LYS A 121 -8.58 2.96 -16.71
C LYS A 121 -10.01 2.43 -16.59
N LYS A 122 -10.22 1.15 -16.93
CA LYS A 122 -11.54 0.50 -16.93
C LYS A 122 -12.21 0.46 -15.54
N ILE A 123 -11.40 0.32 -14.47
CA ILE A 123 -11.91 0.23 -13.09
C ILE A 123 -11.71 1.51 -12.28
N TYR A 124 -11.03 2.50 -12.87
CA TYR A 124 -10.75 3.74 -12.19
C TYR A 124 -12.01 4.59 -12.09
N VAL A 125 -12.47 4.84 -10.86
CA VAL A 125 -13.61 5.69 -10.56
C VAL A 125 -13.14 6.85 -9.70
N ASN A 126 -13.43 8.08 -10.10
CA ASN A 126 -13.36 9.24 -9.23
C ASN A 126 -14.57 9.24 -8.31
N ASP A 127 -14.34 9.22 -7.01
CA ASP A 127 -15.36 9.41 -5.98
C ASP A 127 -15.01 10.63 -5.11
N GLU A 128 -15.94 11.09 -4.29
CA GLU A 128 -15.76 12.26 -3.41
C GLU A 128 -14.61 12.08 -2.38
N ILE A 129 -14.13 10.86 -2.20
CA ILE A 129 -13.06 10.51 -1.26
C ILE A 129 -11.70 10.47 -1.96
N ARG A 130 -11.70 10.32 -3.29
CA ARG A 130 -10.50 10.21 -4.10
C ARG A 130 -10.26 11.49 -4.87
N GLU A 131 -9.29 12.26 -4.41
CA GLU A 131 -8.93 13.57 -4.98
C GLU A 131 -8.01 13.43 -6.21
N GLU A 132 -7.28 12.30 -6.34
CA GLU A 132 -6.30 12.11 -7.39
C GLU A 132 -6.97 11.79 -8.73
N SER A 133 -6.50 12.39 -9.82
CA SER A 133 -6.89 12.04 -11.19
C SER A 133 -6.23 10.72 -11.63
N PHE A 134 -6.70 10.13 -12.74
CA PHE A 134 -6.07 8.93 -13.31
C PHE A 134 -4.60 9.15 -13.69
N ASP A 135 -4.25 10.36 -14.17
CA ASP A 135 -2.86 10.69 -14.51
C ASP A 135 -2.00 10.82 -13.25
N GLN A 136 -2.52 11.42 -12.20
CA GLN A 136 -1.85 11.41 -10.88
C GLN A 136 -1.69 9.99 -10.33
N CYS A 137 -2.70 9.13 -10.47
CA CYS A 137 -2.59 7.71 -10.11
C CYS A 137 -1.40 7.03 -10.80
N LYS A 138 -1.20 7.28 -12.11
CA LYS A 138 -0.05 6.74 -12.86
C LYS A 138 1.28 7.23 -12.33
N ILE A 139 1.38 8.53 -12.01
CA ILE A 139 2.62 9.12 -11.47
C ILE A 139 2.92 8.55 -10.08
N ILE A 140 1.92 8.49 -9.20
CA ILE A 140 2.07 7.89 -7.86
C ILE A 140 2.46 6.42 -7.97
N ASN A 141 1.87 5.67 -8.91
CA ASN A 141 2.23 4.26 -9.12
C ASN A 141 3.69 4.09 -9.54
N LYS A 142 4.20 4.96 -10.42
CA LYS A 142 5.62 4.99 -10.77
C LYS A 142 6.51 5.28 -9.57
N SER A 143 6.12 6.25 -8.74
CA SER A 143 6.85 6.57 -7.49
C SER A 143 6.88 5.38 -6.53
N ILE A 144 5.78 4.61 -6.44
CA ILE A 144 5.76 3.36 -5.66
C ILE A 144 6.77 2.37 -6.22
N ILE A 145 6.74 2.09 -7.53
CA ILE A 145 7.70 1.16 -8.17
C ILE A 145 9.13 1.58 -7.87
N SER A 146 9.50 2.83 -8.17
CA SER A 146 10.86 3.34 -7.93
C SER A 146 11.26 3.28 -6.45
N THR A 147 10.30 3.43 -5.52
CA THR A 147 10.59 3.32 -4.09
C THR A 147 10.91 1.87 -3.70
N TYR A 148 10.16 0.88 -4.20
CA TYR A 148 10.44 -0.52 -3.94
C TYR A 148 11.75 -0.97 -4.61
N GLU A 149 12.03 -0.52 -5.84
CA GLU A 149 13.31 -0.73 -6.52
C GLU A 149 14.50 -0.16 -5.72
N TYR A 150 14.35 1.01 -5.11
CA TYR A 150 15.38 1.60 -4.24
C TYR A 150 15.74 0.71 -3.04
N PHE A 151 14.83 -0.14 -2.58
CA PHE A 151 15.05 -1.10 -1.51
C PHE A 151 15.31 -2.53 -2.00
N ASP A 152 15.62 -2.73 -3.29
CA ASP A 152 15.86 -4.03 -3.94
C ASP A 152 14.70 -5.03 -3.73
N ILE A 153 13.46 -4.55 -3.76
CA ILE A 153 12.25 -5.36 -3.60
C ILE A 153 11.52 -5.48 -4.93
N ASP A 154 11.44 -6.70 -5.44
CA ASP A 154 10.71 -7.02 -6.67
C ASP A 154 9.19 -6.99 -6.48
N LEU A 155 8.48 -6.38 -7.45
CA LEU A 155 7.04 -6.29 -7.47
C LEU A 155 6.43 -7.16 -8.57
N ILE A 156 5.56 -8.11 -8.19
CA ILE A 156 4.82 -8.96 -9.13
C ILE A 156 3.58 -8.20 -9.60
N SER A 157 3.49 -7.92 -10.89
CA SER A 157 2.34 -7.22 -11.47
C SER A 157 1.09 -8.07 -11.46
N LEU A 158 0.00 -7.55 -10.88
CA LEU A 158 -1.31 -8.18 -10.98
C LEU A 158 -1.91 -8.01 -12.38
N PRO A 159 -2.63 -9.01 -12.91
CA PRO A 159 -3.26 -8.92 -14.22
C PRO A 159 -4.40 -7.90 -14.25
N TYR A 160 -4.74 -7.41 -15.45
CA TYR A 160 -5.90 -6.54 -15.69
C TYR A 160 -7.17 -7.37 -15.89
N GLU A 161 -7.60 -8.03 -14.81
CA GLU A 161 -8.70 -8.98 -14.79
C GLU A 161 -9.70 -8.69 -13.67
N SER A 162 -10.74 -9.51 -13.53
CA SER A 162 -11.71 -9.38 -12.45
C SER A 162 -11.05 -9.49 -11.06
N ILE A 163 -11.77 -9.07 -10.02
CA ILE A 163 -11.25 -9.18 -8.64
C ILE A 163 -10.98 -10.65 -8.29
N ASN A 164 -11.86 -11.56 -8.68
CA ASN A 164 -11.69 -12.99 -8.44
C ASN A 164 -10.44 -13.52 -9.13
N ASP A 165 -10.24 -13.25 -10.41
CA ASP A 165 -9.07 -13.73 -11.16
C ASP A 165 -7.77 -13.17 -10.60
N ARG A 166 -7.77 -11.91 -10.14
CA ARG A 166 -6.60 -11.29 -9.48
C ARG A 166 -6.29 -11.95 -8.13
N VAL A 167 -7.31 -12.34 -7.37
CA VAL A 167 -7.14 -13.08 -6.12
C VAL A 167 -6.64 -14.49 -6.41
N GLU A 168 -7.21 -15.21 -7.38
CA GLU A 168 -6.70 -16.52 -7.81
C GLU A 168 -5.22 -16.44 -8.21
N PHE A 169 -4.84 -15.47 -9.04
CA PHE A 169 -3.45 -15.24 -9.44
C PHE A 169 -2.52 -15.06 -8.22
N ILE A 170 -2.95 -14.29 -7.21
CA ILE A 170 -2.18 -14.13 -5.96
C ILE A 170 -2.01 -15.49 -5.28
N LEU A 171 -3.11 -16.21 -5.07
CA LEU A 171 -3.11 -17.48 -4.33
C LEU A 171 -2.29 -18.57 -5.05
N GLU A 172 -2.36 -18.65 -6.37
CA GLU A 172 -1.54 -19.56 -7.19
C GLU A 172 -0.03 -19.28 -7.00
N LYS A 173 0.36 -17.99 -6.95
CA LYS A 173 1.75 -17.61 -6.72
C LYS A 173 2.28 -17.98 -5.33
N LEU A 174 1.41 -18.08 -4.33
CA LEU A 174 1.81 -18.51 -2.98
C LEU A 174 2.05 -20.02 -2.88
N MET A 175 1.59 -20.80 -3.86
CA MET A 175 1.74 -22.26 -3.89
C MET A 175 3.00 -22.72 -4.65
N THR A 176 3.71 -21.80 -5.31
CA THR A 176 4.94 -22.06 -6.09
C THR A 176 6.19 -21.77 -5.28
#